data_dd48c93ba342049af4b9b5f0be03f6b4
#
_entry.id   dd48c93ba342049af4b9b5f0be03f6b4
#
_cell.length_a   1.000
_cell.length_b   1.000
_cell.length_c   1.000
_cell.angle_alpha   90.00
_cell.angle_beta   90.00
_cell.angle_gamma   90.00
#
_symmetry.space_group_name_H-M   'P 1'
#
loop_
_entity.id
_entity.type
_entity.pdbx_description
1 polymer ?
#
loop_
_entity_poly.entity_id
_entity_poly.type
_entity_poly.pdbx_seq_one_letter_code
_entity_poly.pdbx_strand_id
1 'polypeptide(L)'
;MENAYFRKTMNDLGRITGLEFGGMLVLENSQQLKKELVEAADSLDDQVKITITNIEEIDLSIIQLIIAFINRMDEINVKYEFVWDLDAEQKLFLENIGFSNEFLMIN
;
A
#
# COMPACT_ATOMS: atom_id res chain seq x y z
N MET A 1 -13.81 1.15 6.55
CA MET A 1 -13.72 1.77 5.21
C MET A 1 -14.87 1.26 4.37
N GLU A 2 -15.49 2.12 3.60
CA GLU A 2 -16.54 1.72 2.69
C GLU A 2 -15.98 1.18 1.39
N ASN A 3 -16.36 -0.03 1.04
CA ASN A 3 -15.97 -0.69 -0.20
C ASN A 3 -14.45 -0.79 -0.40
N ALA A 4 -13.70 -0.78 0.69
CA ALA A 4 -12.27 -1.00 0.71
C ALA A 4 -11.93 -1.95 1.84
N TYR A 5 -10.75 -2.58 1.77
CA TYR A 5 -10.33 -3.51 2.81
C TYR A 5 -8.84 -3.35 3.11
N PHE A 6 -8.47 -3.78 4.32
CA PHE A 6 -7.09 -3.77 4.77
C PHE A 6 -6.87 -4.99 5.67
N ARG A 7 -5.87 -5.79 5.34
CA ARG A 7 -5.55 -7.03 6.07
C ARG A 7 -4.08 -7.07 6.42
N LYS A 8 -3.78 -7.67 7.56
CA LYS A 8 -2.43 -7.87 8.05
C LYS A 8 -2.15 -9.36 8.19
N THR A 9 -0.93 -9.78 7.81
CA THR A 9 -0.41 -11.10 8.09
C THR A 9 0.71 -10.95 9.11
N MET A 10 0.67 -11.70 10.20
CA MET A 10 1.62 -11.58 11.30
C MET A 10 2.32 -12.91 11.53
N ASN A 11 3.58 -12.84 11.97
CA ASN A 11 4.32 -14.03 12.39
C ASN A 11 4.07 -14.37 13.85
N ASP A 12 4.73 -15.43 14.35
CA ASP A 12 4.56 -15.90 15.72
C ASP A 12 4.99 -14.89 16.78
N LEU A 13 5.81 -13.91 16.40
CA LEU A 13 6.29 -12.86 17.30
C LEU A 13 5.35 -11.65 17.32
N GLY A 14 4.23 -11.70 16.61
CA GLY A 14 3.29 -10.60 16.50
C GLY A 14 3.77 -9.48 15.58
N ARG A 15 4.76 -9.75 14.72
CA ARG A 15 5.27 -8.77 13.77
C ARG A 15 4.60 -8.96 12.41
N ILE A 16 4.36 -7.85 11.74
CA ILE A 16 3.67 -7.85 10.45
C ILE A 16 4.65 -8.25 9.34
N THR A 17 4.32 -9.31 8.63
CA THR A 17 5.09 -9.79 7.47
C THR A 17 4.40 -9.52 6.14
N GLY A 18 3.12 -9.17 6.19
CA GLY A 18 2.35 -8.88 4.99
C GLY A 18 1.24 -7.88 5.24
N LEU A 19 0.98 -7.05 4.26
CA LEU A 19 -0.16 -6.15 4.21
C LEU A 19 -0.87 -6.36 2.88
N GLU A 20 -2.20 -6.37 2.91
CA GLU A 20 -3.00 -6.44 1.70
C GLU A 20 -4.13 -5.43 1.79
N PHE A 21 -4.31 -4.61 0.77
CA PHE A 21 -5.45 -3.71 0.70
C PHE A 21 -5.89 -3.48 -0.73
N GLY A 22 -7.13 -3.02 -0.88
CA GLY A 22 -7.72 -2.82 -2.19
C GLY A 22 -9.13 -2.28 -2.11
N GLY A 23 -9.85 -2.35 -3.23
CA GLY A 23 -11.21 -1.85 -3.37
C GLY A 23 -11.23 -0.38 -3.79
N MET A 24 -12.07 0.41 -3.13
CA MET A 24 -12.20 1.85 -3.40
C MET A 24 -11.10 2.63 -2.68
N LEU A 25 -9.97 2.80 -3.34
CA LEU A 25 -8.80 3.49 -2.80
C LEU A 25 -8.88 4.98 -3.13
N VAL A 26 -9.84 5.65 -2.51
CA VAL A 26 -10.23 7.02 -2.80
C VAL A 26 -10.23 7.89 -1.55
N LEU A 27 -10.35 9.20 -1.74
CA LEU A 27 -10.26 10.19 -0.68
C LEU A 27 -11.14 9.87 0.53
N GLU A 28 -12.35 9.38 0.30
CA GLU A 28 -13.30 9.06 1.36
C GLU A 28 -12.79 7.99 2.32
N ASN A 29 -11.88 7.14 1.85
CA ASN A 29 -11.26 6.08 2.65
C ASN A 29 -9.84 6.44 3.12
N SER A 30 -9.33 7.63 2.77
CA SER A 30 -7.92 7.97 2.99
C SER A 30 -7.55 8.07 4.47
N GLN A 31 -8.41 8.64 5.30
CA GLN A 31 -8.09 8.79 6.73
C GLN A 31 -8.04 7.44 7.44
N GLN A 32 -8.96 6.56 7.12
CA GLN A 32 -8.97 5.22 7.71
C GLN A 32 -7.75 4.42 7.24
N LEU A 33 -7.42 4.48 5.96
CA LEU A 33 -6.23 3.81 5.44
C LEU A 33 -4.96 4.37 6.05
N LYS A 34 -4.87 5.69 6.20
CA LYS A 34 -3.74 6.33 6.87
C LYS A 34 -3.56 5.81 8.29
N LYS A 35 -4.65 5.71 9.05
CA LYS A 35 -4.62 5.17 10.40
C LYS A 35 -4.09 3.74 10.42
N GLU A 36 -4.58 2.89 9.52
CA GLU A 36 -4.13 1.51 9.41
C GLU A 36 -2.64 1.41 9.09
N LEU A 37 -2.16 2.23 8.15
CA LEU A 37 -0.74 2.23 7.75
C LEU A 37 0.15 2.77 8.87
N VAL A 38 -0.25 3.82 9.56
CA VAL A 38 0.52 4.40 10.68
C VAL A 38 0.64 3.39 11.81
N GLU A 39 -0.45 2.72 12.17
CA GLU A 39 -0.42 1.69 13.21
C GLU A 39 0.44 0.49 12.78
N ALA A 40 0.31 0.06 11.52
CA ALA A 40 1.09 -1.06 11.00
C ALA A 40 2.60 -0.77 11.04
N ALA A 41 3.02 0.46 10.79
CA ALA A 41 4.43 0.84 10.77
C ALA A 41 5.15 0.53 12.08
N ASP A 42 4.43 0.54 13.20
CA ASP A 42 5.02 0.25 14.52
C ASP A 42 5.30 -1.23 14.76
N SER A 43 4.77 -2.11 13.93
CA SER A 43 4.84 -3.56 14.13
C SER A 43 5.38 -4.33 12.93
N LEU A 44 5.97 -3.65 11.95
CA LEU A 44 6.52 -4.32 10.76
C LEU A 44 7.73 -5.17 11.12
N ASP A 45 7.82 -6.35 10.53
CA ASP A 45 9.03 -7.16 10.58
C ASP A 45 10.10 -6.55 9.68
N ASP A 46 11.29 -7.13 9.67
CA ASP A 46 12.41 -6.64 8.86
C ASP A 46 12.14 -6.68 7.37
N GLN A 47 11.26 -7.58 6.96
CA GLN A 47 10.79 -7.70 5.58
C GLN A 47 9.28 -7.80 5.56
N VAL A 48 8.65 -7.07 4.65
CA VAL A 48 7.19 -7.08 4.49
C VAL A 48 6.81 -7.14 3.03
N LYS A 49 5.79 -7.93 2.73
CA LYS A 49 5.19 -7.98 1.40
C LYS A 49 3.90 -7.17 1.42
N ILE A 50 3.78 -6.23 0.50
CA ILE A 50 2.61 -5.36 0.41
C ILE A 50 1.90 -5.67 -0.89
N THR A 51 0.67 -6.15 -0.79
CA THR A 51 -0.14 -6.55 -1.93
C THR A 51 -1.30 -5.57 -2.06
N ILE A 52 -1.40 -4.91 -3.21
CA ILE A 52 -2.50 -4.00 -3.52
C ILE A 52 -3.25 -4.58 -4.69
N THR A 53 -4.43 -5.10 -4.42
CA THR A 53 -5.20 -5.91 -5.37
C THR A 53 -6.68 -5.59 -5.30
N ASN A 54 -7.45 -6.11 -6.26
CA ASN A 54 -8.89 -5.86 -6.35
C ASN A 54 -9.23 -4.37 -6.33
N ILE A 55 -8.41 -3.56 -7.00
CA ILE A 55 -8.58 -2.11 -7.03
C ILE A 55 -9.75 -1.77 -7.94
N GLU A 56 -10.81 -1.22 -7.37
CA GLU A 56 -11.96 -0.73 -8.12
C GLU A 56 -11.72 0.69 -8.61
N GLU A 57 -11.12 1.52 -7.76
CA GLU A 57 -10.75 2.88 -8.09
C GLU A 57 -9.55 3.28 -7.23
N ILE A 58 -8.67 4.13 -7.77
CA ILE A 58 -7.54 4.67 -7.02
C ILE A 58 -7.34 6.14 -7.41
N ASP A 59 -7.14 7.01 -6.42
CA ASP A 59 -6.89 8.42 -6.68
C ASP A 59 -5.57 8.90 -6.05
N LEU A 60 -5.24 10.16 -6.30
CA LEU A 60 -3.97 10.73 -5.87
C LEU A 60 -3.81 10.75 -4.35
N SER A 61 -4.90 10.91 -3.59
CA SER A 61 -4.83 10.93 -2.13
C SER A 61 -4.25 9.64 -1.57
N ILE A 62 -4.62 8.51 -2.16
CA ILE A 62 -4.14 7.20 -1.73
C ILE A 62 -2.69 6.99 -2.18
N ILE A 63 -2.35 7.42 -3.39
CA ILE A 63 -0.96 7.34 -3.87
C ILE A 63 -0.02 8.12 -2.95
N GLN A 64 -0.43 9.29 -2.48
CA GLN A 64 0.34 10.07 -1.52
C GLN A 64 0.55 9.33 -0.19
N LEU A 65 -0.46 8.62 0.28
CA LEU A 65 -0.33 7.78 1.48
C LEU A 65 0.66 6.64 1.27
N ILE A 66 0.61 6.00 0.11
CA ILE A 66 1.54 4.90 -0.22
C ILE A 66 2.97 5.42 -0.26
N ILE A 67 3.20 6.58 -0.88
CA ILE A 67 4.53 7.19 -0.93
C ILE A 67 5.03 7.52 0.49
N ALA A 68 4.17 8.09 1.33
CA ALA A 68 4.53 8.39 2.71
C ALA A 68 4.89 7.12 3.49
N PHE A 69 4.16 6.04 3.26
CA PHE A 69 4.44 4.76 3.89
C PHE A 69 5.77 4.16 3.42
N ILE A 70 6.05 4.24 2.13
CA ILE A 70 7.35 3.82 1.57
C ILE A 70 8.48 4.59 2.24
N ASN A 71 8.36 5.91 2.35
CA ASN A 71 9.37 6.74 2.99
C ASN A 71 9.57 6.35 4.46
N ARG A 72 8.48 6.03 5.15
CA ARG A 72 8.56 5.57 6.54
C ARG A 72 9.30 4.24 6.66
N MET A 73 9.02 3.29 5.77
CA MET A 73 9.73 2.01 5.76
C MET A 73 11.22 2.18 5.49
N ASP A 74 11.57 3.09 4.57
CA ASP A 74 12.97 3.39 4.30
C ASP A 74 13.67 3.98 5.53
N GLU A 75 13.00 4.89 6.26
CA GLU A 75 13.55 5.49 7.48
C GLU A 75 13.84 4.46 8.58
N ILE A 76 12.98 3.46 8.72
CA ILE A 76 13.12 2.43 9.75
C ILE A 76 13.81 1.17 9.26
N ASN A 77 14.39 1.22 8.06
CA ASN A 77 15.16 0.14 7.46
C ASN A 77 14.38 -1.17 7.27
N VAL A 78 13.09 -1.07 6.99
CA VAL A 78 12.26 -2.22 6.63
C VAL A 78 12.43 -2.48 5.14
N LYS A 79 12.71 -3.71 4.76
CA LYS A 79 12.72 -4.13 3.36
C LYS A 79 11.31 -4.50 2.95
N TYR A 80 10.92 -4.08 1.75
CA TYR A 80 9.57 -4.31 1.27
C TYR A 80 9.56 -4.77 -0.18
N GLU A 81 8.50 -5.50 -0.50
CA GLU A 81 8.17 -5.92 -1.86
C GLU A 81 6.72 -5.50 -2.13
N PHE A 82 6.51 -4.78 -3.23
CA PHE A 82 5.16 -4.41 -3.64
C PHE A 82 4.68 -5.34 -4.76
N VAL A 83 3.45 -5.81 -4.60
CA VAL A 83 2.74 -6.54 -5.64
C VAL A 83 1.47 -5.75 -5.95
N TRP A 84 1.36 -5.24 -7.18
CA TRP A 84 0.22 -4.47 -7.64
C TRP A 84 -0.54 -5.28 -8.67
N ASP A 85 -1.85 -5.35 -8.51
CA ASP A 85 -2.74 -5.93 -9.51
C ASP A 85 -3.48 -4.79 -10.19
N LEU A 86 -2.84 -4.18 -11.19
CA LEU A 86 -3.31 -2.99 -11.88
C LEU A 86 -3.81 -3.35 -13.29
N ASP A 87 -4.96 -2.76 -13.68
CA ASP A 87 -5.38 -2.82 -15.07
C ASP A 87 -4.63 -1.76 -15.91
N ALA A 88 -4.88 -1.74 -17.22
CA ALA A 88 -4.17 -0.85 -18.14
C ALA A 88 -4.43 0.64 -17.83
N GLU A 89 -5.66 0.99 -17.47
CA GLU A 89 -6.00 2.36 -17.12
C GLU A 89 -5.32 2.82 -15.85
N GLN A 90 -5.27 1.95 -14.84
CA GLN A 90 -4.63 2.24 -13.56
C GLN A 90 -3.13 2.42 -13.74
N LYS A 91 -2.48 1.57 -14.54
CA LYS A 91 -1.06 1.72 -14.88
C LYS A 91 -0.80 3.06 -15.55
N LEU A 92 -1.62 3.42 -16.52
CA LEU A 92 -1.47 4.68 -17.24
C LEU A 92 -1.66 5.89 -16.32
N PHE A 93 -2.64 5.82 -15.42
CA PHE A 93 -2.86 6.86 -14.41
C PHE A 93 -1.63 7.08 -13.55
N LEU A 94 -1.05 5.99 -13.04
CA LEU A 94 0.14 6.08 -12.18
C LEU A 94 1.36 6.63 -12.94
N GLU A 95 1.55 6.20 -14.17
CA GLU A 95 2.62 6.72 -15.03
C GLU A 95 2.44 8.22 -15.28
N ASN A 96 1.21 8.67 -15.57
CA ASN A 96 0.92 10.06 -15.86
C ASN A 96 1.14 11.00 -14.68
N ILE A 97 0.98 10.52 -13.46
CA ILE A 97 1.25 11.33 -12.26
C ILE A 97 2.71 11.23 -11.82
N GLY A 98 3.56 10.54 -12.60
CA GLY A 98 4.99 10.45 -12.33
C GLY A 98 5.39 9.39 -11.32
N PHE A 99 4.51 8.42 -11.03
CA PHE A 99 4.84 7.34 -10.11
C PHE A 99 5.83 6.40 -10.78
N SER A 100 6.97 6.17 -10.14
CA SER A 100 8.09 5.43 -10.71
C SER A 100 7.76 3.95 -10.96
N ASN A 101 8.25 3.40 -12.08
CA ASN A 101 8.16 1.98 -12.36
C ASN A 101 8.82 1.11 -11.28
N GLU A 102 9.79 1.65 -10.55
CA GLU A 102 10.43 0.93 -9.44
C GLU A 102 9.42 0.60 -8.34
N PHE A 103 8.48 1.50 -8.08
CA PHE A 103 7.44 1.27 -7.08
C PHE A 103 6.29 0.44 -7.64
N LEU A 104 6.09 0.47 -8.93
CA LEU A 104 5.01 -0.28 -9.53
C LEU A 104 5.27 -1.78 -9.53
N MET A 105 6.53 -2.21 -9.63
CA MET A 105 6.94 -3.64 -9.59
C MET A 105 5.92 -4.55 -10.24
N ILE A 106 5.45 -4.16 -11.39
CA ILE A 106 4.25 -4.74 -11.97
C ILE A 106 4.55 -6.04 -12.65
N ASN A 107 3.82 -7.00 -12.25
CA ASN A 107 3.83 -8.28 -12.92
C ASN A 107 2.93 -8.25 -14.15
#